data_818f8cb6883c9682dac7635b9bd7eaaa
#
_entry.id   818f8cb6883c9682dac7635b9bd7eaaa
#
_cell.length_a   1.000
_cell.length_b   1.000
_cell.length_c   1.000
_cell.angle_alpha   90.00
_cell.angle_beta   90.00
_cell.angle_gamma   90.00
#
_symmetry.space_group_name_H-M   'P 1'
#
loop_
_entity.id
_entity.type
_entity.pdbx_description
1 polymer ?
#
loop_
_entity_poly.entity_id
_entity_poly.type
_entity_poly.pdbx_seq_one_letter_code
_entity_poly.pdbx_strand_id
1 'polypeptide(L)'
;MVAMQRWMAAVGAIVLSLALVACSPYQFRVQSADVPEIIIPSASGPSTFNPVLNTSFYSVNGFLHQGMLTENGLTAEIEPALAESWQISEDKRRVTFTLREGLKWSDGQPLTVDDVVFTFRDVYLNPKIESGGKDILRVGLKGELPTVAKVGDRQIEFTIPEPFAPFVRFVGGVPILPAHVLKDTINTTDEKGNLAFLSTWSLQANPREIVGAGAYVMERYVPGQRIILRRNPYYWRKDQQGNPQPYIERIVWQIIESSDSQIVRFRSNELDTVGVPSDAFQLVKRDEKRGRYKVYNGGPERTMTFVSFNLNRASNAKGKPFVDPLKSEWFNTKEFRQAVAYSIDRERIKQTVFRGLAELQNSPIYFKSPYFLSAEQGIKVYNYDPEKAKALLKKAGFRYNSNGELEDAKGNRVEFTILVKAEEKSRVDMMNRIRADLSAIGIKANPQVISFNSILEKLKTRDWECYVGKFAGGSVDPHSGFNIWYSQGEAHQFNQGQRSGEPPIQNWQVSDWEKDIDRLMIAASQELDEAKRRALYVEFQQLVQEQVPFIYLVNELNFEAVRDRIQNLKFSALGGSLWNLYELKVK
;
A
#
# COMPACT_ATOMS: atom_id res chain seq x y z
N MET A 1 -49.77 -50.23 13.13
CA MET A 1 -49.29 -49.28 12.09
C MET A 1 -49.46 -47.80 12.48
N VAL A 2 -50.62 -47.37 12.97
CA VAL A 2 -50.89 -45.93 13.30
C VAL A 2 -50.02 -45.39 14.47
N ALA A 3 -49.71 -46.20 15.49
CA ALA A 3 -48.89 -45.79 16.62
C ALA A 3 -47.39 -45.58 16.23
N MET A 4 -46.87 -46.39 15.31
CA MET A 4 -45.51 -46.30 14.83
C MET A 4 -45.28 -45.09 13.88
N GLN A 5 -46.31 -44.72 13.08
CA GLN A 5 -46.27 -43.48 12.26
C GLN A 5 -46.31 -42.19 13.12
N ARG A 6 -47.03 -42.19 14.24
CA ARG A 6 -47.04 -41.05 15.17
C ARG A 6 -45.72 -40.89 15.92
N TRP A 7 -45.02 -41.99 16.22
CA TRP A 7 -43.70 -41.98 16.83
C TRP A 7 -42.62 -41.46 15.87
N MET A 8 -42.65 -41.89 14.64
CA MET A 8 -41.73 -41.38 13.60
C MET A 8 -41.96 -39.90 13.27
N ALA A 9 -43.19 -39.43 13.28
CA ALA A 9 -43.51 -38.00 13.11
C ALA A 9 -43.04 -37.14 14.30
N ALA A 10 -43.13 -37.64 15.51
CA ALA A 10 -42.66 -36.96 16.73
C ALA A 10 -41.10 -36.92 16.79
N VAL A 11 -40.43 -37.99 16.42
CA VAL A 11 -38.94 -38.03 16.32
C VAL A 11 -38.44 -37.16 15.19
N GLY A 12 -39.11 -37.12 14.04
CA GLY A 12 -38.82 -36.20 12.93
C GLY A 12 -38.98 -34.73 13.30
N ALA A 13 -40.00 -34.38 14.07
CA ALA A 13 -40.23 -33.00 14.56
C ALA A 13 -39.15 -32.57 15.60
N ILE A 14 -38.72 -33.48 16.46
CA ILE A 14 -37.63 -33.21 17.43
C ILE A 14 -36.29 -33.05 16.73
N VAL A 15 -35.99 -33.85 15.73
CA VAL A 15 -34.74 -33.73 14.92
C VAL A 15 -34.76 -32.44 14.08
N LEU A 16 -35.92 -32.04 13.53
CA LEU A 16 -36.05 -30.78 12.79
C LEU A 16 -35.95 -29.55 13.71
N SER A 17 -36.48 -29.62 14.94
CA SER A 17 -36.33 -28.54 15.91
C SER A 17 -34.91 -28.44 16.48
N LEU A 18 -34.19 -29.55 16.64
CA LEU A 18 -32.76 -29.54 16.99
C LEU A 18 -31.88 -29.03 15.85
N ALA A 19 -32.21 -29.30 14.58
CA ALA A 19 -31.50 -28.74 13.43
C ALA A 19 -31.73 -27.25 13.25
N LEU A 20 -32.91 -26.71 13.62
CA LEU A 20 -33.21 -25.28 13.58
C LEU A 20 -32.54 -24.48 14.71
N VAL A 21 -32.23 -25.12 15.85
CA VAL A 21 -31.45 -24.49 16.94
C VAL A 21 -29.96 -24.48 16.62
N ALA A 22 -29.46 -25.40 15.79
CA ALA A 22 -28.05 -25.44 15.36
C ALA A 22 -27.66 -24.38 14.32
N CYS A 23 -28.64 -23.67 13.71
CA CYS A 23 -28.41 -22.58 12.76
C CYS A 23 -28.70 -21.19 13.37
N SER A 24 -28.52 -21.01 14.67
CA SER A 24 -28.61 -19.68 15.28
C SER A 24 -27.36 -18.87 14.95
N PRO A 25 -27.49 -17.69 14.30
CA PRO A 25 -26.36 -16.80 14.03
C PRO A 25 -25.65 -16.31 15.30
N TYR A 26 -26.22 -16.58 16.47
CA TYR A 26 -25.67 -16.18 17.76
C TYR A 26 -24.44 -17.02 18.23
N GLN A 27 -24.14 -18.15 17.61
CA GLN A 27 -23.00 -18.98 18.02
C GLN A 27 -21.62 -18.47 17.56
N PHE A 28 -21.56 -17.38 16.80
CA PHE A 28 -20.29 -16.76 16.39
C PHE A 28 -19.83 -15.60 17.29
N ARG A 29 -20.67 -15.12 18.21
CA ARG A 29 -20.14 -14.33 19.32
C ARG A 29 -19.46 -15.30 20.27
N VAL A 30 -18.12 -15.22 20.34
CA VAL A 30 -17.38 -15.84 21.44
C VAL A 30 -18.05 -15.34 22.72
N GLN A 31 -18.61 -16.25 23.54
CA GLN A 31 -18.98 -15.94 24.92
C GLN A 31 -17.70 -15.62 25.68
N SER A 32 -17.12 -14.47 25.43
CA SER A 32 -16.06 -13.90 26.22
C SER A 32 -16.71 -12.92 27.19
N ALA A 33 -16.09 -12.75 28.34
CA ALA A 33 -16.44 -11.76 29.33
C ALA A 33 -16.89 -10.45 28.69
N ASP A 34 -17.79 -9.73 29.34
CA ASP A 34 -18.38 -8.45 28.93
C ASP A 34 -17.32 -7.34 28.90
N VAL A 35 -16.34 -7.48 27.95
CA VAL A 35 -15.24 -6.54 27.78
C VAL A 35 -15.44 -5.68 26.54
N PRO A 36 -14.97 -4.42 26.53
CA PRO A 36 -14.98 -3.58 25.34
C PRO A 36 -14.24 -4.24 24.17
N GLU A 37 -15.01 -4.67 23.17
CA GLU A 37 -14.49 -5.42 22.01
C GLU A 37 -14.93 -4.75 20.69
N ILE A 38 -14.05 -4.77 19.70
CA ILE A 38 -14.38 -4.45 18.30
C ILE A 38 -14.10 -5.64 17.40
N ILE A 39 -15.00 -5.84 16.43
CA ILE A 39 -14.91 -6.92 15.43
C ILE A 39 -14.78 -6.30 14.05
N ILE A 40 -13.66 -6.58 13.38
CA ILE A 40 -13.31 -6.00 12.09
C ILE A 40 -13.00 -7.08 11.05
N PRO A 41 -13.26 -6.83 9.75
CA PRO A 41 -12.94 -7.78 8.71
C PRO A 41 -11.50 -7.62 8.21
N SER A 42 -10.94 -8.70 7.67
CA SER A 42 -9.76 -8.71 6.83
C SER A 42 -10.00 -9.59 5.61
N ALA A 43 -9.54 -9.16 4.43
CA ALA A 43 -9.66 -9.95 3.20
C ALA A 43 -8.68 -11.14 3.15
N SER A 44 -7.62 -11.15 3.96
CA SER A 44 -6.63 -12.23 4.00
C SER A 44 -6.06 -12.42 5.40
N GLY A 45 -5.53 -13.60 5.65
CA GLY A 45 -4.73 -13.88 6.85
C GLY A 45 -3.26 -13.44 6.68
N PRO A 46 -2.48 -13.45 7.78
CA PRO A 46 -1.05 -13.17 7.73
C PRO A 46 -0.28 -14.32 7.07
N SER A 47 0.87 -14.01 6.48
CA SER A 47 1.84 -15.02 6.01
C SER A 47 2.80 -15.44 7.13
N THR A 48 3.06 -14.55 8.08
CA THR A 48 3.88 -14.75 9.28
C THR A 48 3.53 -13.65 10.30
N PHE A 49 3.86 -13.87 11.56
CA PHE A 49 3.78 -12.83 12.61
C PHE A 49 5.12 -12.13 12.84
N ASN A 50 6.17 -12.54 12.13
CA ASN A 50 7.46 -11.84 12.17
C ASN A 50 7.35 -10.53 11.34
N PRO A 51 7.46 -9.34 11.96
CA PRO A 51 7.23 -8.07 11.27
C PRO A 51 8.30 -7.75 10.22
N VAL A 52 9.48 -8.36 10.32
CA VAL A 52 10.59 -8.17 9.37
C VAL A 52 10.34 -8.92 8.05
N LEU A 53 9.69 -10.08 8.12
CA LEU A 53 9.47 -10.99 7.00
C LEU A 53 8.08 -10.87 6.39
N ASN A 54 7.17 -10.15 7.05
CA ASN A 54 5.79 -10.03 6.61
C ASN A 54 5.67 -8.99 5.49
N THR A 55 5.33 -9.46 4.29
CA THR A 55 5.14 -8.61 3.09
C THR A 55 3.67 -8.34 2.76
N SER A 56 2.72 -9.07 3.36
CA SER A 56 1.34 -9.13 2.88
C SER A 56 0.28 -8.57 3.85
N PHE A 57 0.59 -8.37 5.13
CA PHE A 57 -0.42 -8.00 6.12
C PHE A 57 0.13 -7.05 7.20
N TYR A 58 0.18 -5.77 6.85
CA TYR A 58 0.75 -4.75 7.73
C TYR A 58 -0.08 -4.47 9.00
N SER A 59 -1.39 -4.62 8.93
CA SER A 59 -2.28 -4.11 9.98
C SER A 59 -2.15 -4.82 11.33
N VAL A 60 -2.00 -6.15 11.38
CA VAL A 60 -1.82 -6.87 12.66
C VAL A 60 -0.49 -6.48 13.31
N ASN A 61 0.58 -6.40 12.52
CA ASN A 61 1.89 -6.05 13.05
C ASN A 61 1.93 -4.65 13.69
N GLY A 62 1.17 -3.68 13.15
CA GLY A 62 1.05 -2.34 13.73
C GLY A 62 0.36 -2.31 15.11
N PHE A 63 -0.36 -3.38 15.50
CA PHE A 63 -0.94 -3.50 16.84
C PHE A 63 -0.05 -4.28 17.80
N LEU A 64 0.75 -5.22 17.31
CA LEU A 64 1.66 -6.05 18.09
C LEU A 64 3.02 -5.36 18.33
N HIS A 65 3.47 -4.57 17.36
CA HIS A 65 4.79 -3.95 17.36
C HIS A 65 4.69 -2.44 17.19
N GLN A 66 5.69 -1.71 17.64
CA GLN A 66 5.76 -0.26 17.53
C GLN A 66 7.17 0.21 17.19
N GLY A 67 7.28 1.27 16.40
CA GLY A 67 8.52 1.97 16.11
C GLY A 67 8.84 3.05 17.14
N MET A 68 9.98 3.70 16.96
CA MET A 68 10.38 4.86 17.76
C MET A 68 9.44 6.05 17.56
N LEU A 69 8.91 6.22 16.35
CA LEU A 69 7.96 7.24 15.95
C LEU A 69 6.73 6.61 15.33
N THR A 70 5.68 7.40 15.20
CA THR A 70 4.44 7.04 14.50
C THR A 70 4.03 8.18 13.56
N GLU A 71 3.08 7.91 12.67
CA GLU A 71 2.53 8.91 11.76
C GLU A 71 1.09 9.22 12.14
N ASN A 72 0.74 10.51 12.21
CA ASN A 72 -0.62 10.96 12.43
C ASN A 72 -1.49 10.59 11.22
N GLY A 73 -2.53 9.80 11.45
CA GLY A 73 -3.40 9.30 10.38
C GLY A 73 -4.27 10.36 9.69
N LEU A 74 -4.31 11.60 10.15
CA LEU A 74 -5.02 12.71 9.50
C LEU A 74 -4.07 13.64 8.75
N THR A 75 -2.93 14.02 9.40
CA THR A 75 -2.02 15.07 8.92
C THR A 75 -0.77 14.50 8.26
N ALA A 76 -0.46 13.22 8.48
CA ALA A 76 0.79 12.58 8.09
C ALA A 76 2.04 13.14 8.80
N GLU A 77 1.89 13.95 9.80
CA GLU A 77 2.99 14.42 10.63
C GLU A 77 3.58 13.27 11.45
N ILE A 78 4.90 13.34 11.67
CA ILE A 78 5.60 12.36 12.51
C ILE A 78 5.38 12.75 13.98
N GLU A 79 4.96 11.79 14.79
CA GLU A 79 4.70 11.96 16.22
C GLU A 79 5.61 11.04 17.06
N PRO A 80 6.02 11.47 18.26
CA PRO A 80 6.72 10.62 19.21
C PRO A 80 5.93 9.37 19.59
N ALA A 81 6.61 8.19 19.58
CA ALA A 81 6.06 6.91 20.04
C ALA A 81 6.93 6.29 21.13
N LEU A 82 7.74 5.26 20.86
CA LEU A 82 8.69 4.73 21.84
C LEU A 82 9.81 5.75 22.16
N ALA A 83 10.21 6.57 21.18
CA ALA A 83 11.03 7.73 21.45
C ALA A 83 10.14 8.92 21.85
N GLU A 84 10.58 9.70 22.84
CA GLU A 84 9.92 10.94 23.24
C GLU A 84 10.38 12.15 22.42
N SER A 85 11.59 12.07 21.83
CA SER A 85 12.19 13.15 21.01
C SER A 85 13.28 12.62 20.10
N TRP A 86 13.66 13.44 19.12
CA TRP A 86 14.83 13.22 18.26
C TRP A 86 15.51 14.54 17.93
N GLN A 87 16.80 14.46 17.58
CA GLN A 87 17.62 15.60 17.18
C GLN A 87 18.47 15.24 15.96
N ILE A 88 18.64 16.20 15.07
CA ILE A 88 19.51 16.09 13.90
C ILE A 88 20.72 16.99 14.12
N SER A 89 21.93 16.47 13.91
CA SER A 89 23.18 17.22 14.05
C SER A 89 23.30 18.35 13.00
N GLU A 90 24.17 19.34 13.25
CA GLU A 90 24.41 20.45 12.32
C GLU A 90 24.89 19.99 10.94
N ASP A 91 25.74 18.96 10.88
CA ASP A 91 26.23 18.34 9.65
C ASP A 91 25.17 17.48 8.94
N LYS A 92 23.97 17.32 9.56
CA LYS A 92 22.82 16.58 9.04
C LYS A 92 23.10 15.08 8.78
N ARG A 93 24.14 14.54 9.38
CA ARG A 93 24.57 13.14 9.21
C ARG A 93 24.34 12.26 10.42
N ARG A 94 23.94 12.85 11.56
CA ARG A 94 23.63 12.09 12.77
C ARG A 94 22.22 12.42 13.24
N VAL A 95 21.49 11.38 13.59
CA VAL A 95 20.14 11.49 14.16
C VAL A 95 20.12 10.75 15.48
N THR A 96 19.90 11.48 16.56
CA THR A 96 19.84 10.93 17.91
C THR A 96 18.39 10.87 18.38
N PHE A 97 17.92 9.68 18.76
CA PHE A 97 16.61 9.45 19.35
C PHE A 97 16.75 9.27 20.87
N THR A 98 15.83 9.84 21.64
CA THR A 98 15.73 9.63 23.09
C THR A 98 14.49 8.79 23.40
N LEU A 99 14.68 7.59 23.95
CA LEU A 99 13.57 6.72 24.35
C LEU A 99 12.86 7.25 25.60
N ARG A 100 11.56 6.96 25.71
CA ARG A 100 10.79 7.19 26.93
C ARG A 100 11.38 6.40 28.09
N GLU A 101 11.17 6.89 29.30
CA GLU A 101 11.53 6.18 30.52
C GLU A 101 10.49 5.09 30.84
N GLY A 102 10.96 3.99 31.43
CA GLY A 102 10.11 2.90 31.95
C GLY A 102 9.38 2.08 30.90
N LEU A 103 9.85 2.07 29.66
CA LEU A 103 9.28 1.22 28.59
C LEU A 103 9.41 -0.27 28.92
N LYS A 104 8.39 -1.04 28.56
CA LYS A 104 8.35 -2.49 28.76
C LYS A 104 7.84 -3.22 27.52
N TRP A 105 8.34 -4.39 27.31
CA TRP A 105 7.78 -5.38 26.41
C TRP A 105 6.47 -5.97 26.93
N SER A 106 5.74 -6.67 26.08
CA SER A 106 4.45 -7.29 26.43
C SER A 106 4.55 -8.44 27.44
N ASP A 107 5.75 -8.96 27.66
CA ASP A 107 6.07 -9.95 28.70
C ASP A 107 6.54 -9.31 30.03
N GLY A 108 6.58 -7.99 30.09
CA GLY A 108 6.99 -7.20 31.26
C GLY A 108 8.48 -6.91 31.38
N GLN A 109 9.33 -7.46 30.52
CA GLN A 109 10.77 -7.16 30.49
C GLN A 109 10.99 -5.70 30.07
N PRO A 110 12.07 -5.05 30.56
CA PRO A 110 12.41 -3.69 30.14
C PRO A 110 12.72 -3.61 28.64
N LEU A 111 12.19 -2.59 27.96
CA LEU A 111 12.59 -2.21 26.60
C LEU A 111 13.63 -1.10 26.71
N THR A 112 14.79 -1.32 26.12
CA THR A 112 15.97 -0.45 26.28
C THR A 112 16.57 -0.04 24.92
N VAL A 113 17.58 0.82 24.95
CA VAL A 113 18.36 1.19 23.78
C VAL A 113 19.08 -0.01 23.15
N ASP A 114 19.38 -1.04 23.93
CA ASP A 114 20.06 -2.24 23.43
C ASP A 114 19.14 -3.04 22.49
N ASP A 115 17.81 -3.00 22.71
CA ASP A 115 16.82 -3.59 21.79
C ASP A 115 16.76 -2.83 20.46
N VAL A 116 16.89 -1.49 20.50
CA VAL A 116 16.94 -0.68 19.27
C VAL A 116 18.21 -0.96 18.49
N VAL A 117 19.37 -1.01 19.15
CA VAL A 117 20.65 -1.35 18.50
C VAL A 117 20.58 -2.75 17.90
N PHE A 118 20.06 -3.73 18.64
CA PHE A 118 19.83 -5.09 18.13
C PHE A 118 18.94 -5.09 16.90
N THR A 119 17.79 -4.37 16.94
CA THR A 119 16.84 -4.30 15.84
C THR A 119 17.51 -3.85 14.55
N PHE A 120 18.25 -2.77 14.61
CA PHE A 120 18.87 -2.24 13.40
C PHE A 120 20.15 -2.99 13.04
N ARG A 121 21.15 -3.05 13.94
CA ARG A 121 22.47 -3.62 13.63
C ARG A 121 22.42 -5.11 13.31
N ASP A 122 21.68 -5.86 14.14
CA ASP A 122 21.74 -7.32 14.14
C ASP A 122 20.63 -7.96 13.28
N VAL A 123 19.54 -7.21 12.98
CA VAL A 123 18.44 -7.71 12.16
C VAL A 123 18.33 -6.97 10.84
N TYR A 124 17.89 -5.69 10.82
CA TYR A 124 17.62 -4.99 9.55
C TYR A 124 18.86 -4.72 8.69
N LEU A 125 20.01 -4.45 9.31
CA LEU A 125 21.28 -4.23 8.60
C LEU A 125 22.08 -5.52 8.38
N ASN A 126 21.61 -6.65 8.89
CA ASN A 126 22.26 -7.95 8.72
C ASN A 126 22.18 -8.39 7.25
N PRO A 127 23.34 -8.69 6.59
CA PRO A 127 23.35 -9.11 5.19
C PRO A 127 22.69 -10.47 4.94
N LYS A 128 22.54 -11.31 5.98
CA LYS A 128 21.92 -12.64 5.89
C LYS A 128 20.39 -12.61 6.03
N ILE A 129 19.81 -11.46 6.40
CA ILE A 129 18.36 -11.29 6.54
C ILE A 129 17.89 -10.39 5.41
N GLU A 130 17.18 -10.97 4.45
CA GLU A 130 16.52 -10.20 3.40
C GLU A 130 15.18 -9.66 3.93
N SER A 131 15.03 -8.35 3.89
CA SER A 131 13.78 -7.68 4.28
C SER A 131 13.55 -6.44 3.44
N GLY A 132 12.30 -6.17 3.07
CA GLY A 132 11.91 -4.93 2.39
C GLY A 132 12.19 -3.68 3.23
N GLY A 133 12.29 -3.83 4.56
CA GLY A 133 12.67 -2.74 5.47
C GLY A 133 14.11 -2.28 5.33
N LYS A 134 15.00 -3.12 4.82
CA LYS A 134 16.41 -2.76 4.59
C LYS A 134 16.56 -1.75 3.46
N ASP A 135 15.78 -1.90 2.40
CA ASP A 135 15.91 -1.04 1.22
C ASP A 135 15.48 0.40 1.49
N ILE A 136 14.49 0.60 2.36
CA ILE A 136 14.08 1.96 2.77
C ILE A 136 15.13 2.68 3.63
N LEU A 137 16.08 1.96 4.21
CA LEU A 137 17.19 2.52 5.01
C LEU A 137 18.42 2.85 4.17
N ARG A 138 18.43 2.49 2.89
CA ARG A 138 19.53 2.83 1.99
C ARG A 138 19.56 4.32 1.71
N VAL A 139 20.74 4.92 1.83
CA VAL A 139 20.97 6.35 1.70
C VAL A 139 21.82 6.63 0.47
N GLY A 140 21.42 7.63 -0.30
CA GLY A 140 22.16 8.10 -1.46
C GLY A 140 22.20 7.14 -2.65
N LEU A 141 22.88 7.56 -3.71
CA LEU A 141 23.00 6.80 -4.96
C LEU A 141 23.71 5.45 -4.80
N LYS A 142 24.65 5.38 -3.89
CA LYS A 142 25.39 4.13 -3.62
C LYS A 142 24.56 3.14 -2.79
N GLY A 143 23.42 3.58 -2.26
CA GLY A 143 22.58 2.76 -1.40
C GLY A 143 23.29 2.29 -0.13
N GLU A 144 24.17 3.13 0.42
CA GLU A 144 24.90 2.82 1.65
C GLU A 144 23.94 2.75 2.83
N LEU A 145 24.22 1.88 3.78
CA LEU A 145 23.39 1.68 4.96
C LEU A 145 23.88 2.55 6.13
N PRO A 146 22.98 3.02 7.01
CA PRO A 146 23.36 3.75 8.21
C PRO A 146 24.10 2.83 9.18
N THR A 147 24.82 3.44 10.13
CA THR A 147 25.28 2.76 11.34
C THR A 147 24.44 3.20 12.54
N VAL A 148 24.38 2.38 13.60
CA VAL A 148 23.63 2.64 14.82
C VAL A 148 24.47 2.34 16.05
N ALA A 149 24.44 3.23 17.04
CA ALA A 149 25.16 3.09 18.28
C ALA A 149 24.36 3.60 19.48
N LYS A 150 24.55 2.98 20.64
CA LYS A 150 24.14 3.49 21.93
C LYS A 150 25.08 4.64 22.35
N VAL A 151 24.52 5.79 22.65
CA VAL A 151 25.30 6.98 23.08
C VAL A 151 24.92 7.45 24.48
N GLY A 152 23.92 6.86 25.10
CA GLY A 152 23.46 7.11 26.46
C GLY A 152 22.49 6.04 26.93
N ASP A 153 22.05 6.12 28.19
CA ASP A 153 21.14 5.11 28.77
C ASP A 153 19.78 5.03 28.07
N ARG A 154 19.34 6.17 27.49
CA ARG A 154 18.09 6.26 26.72
C ARG A 154 18.31 6.82 25.31
N GLN A 155 19.56 6.98 24.86
CA GLN A 155 19.89 7.64 23.61
C GLN A 155 20.56 6.70 22.62
N ILE A 156 20.04 6.72 21.39
CA ILE A 156 20.53 5.96 20.24
C ILE A 156 20.87 6.96 19.13
N GLU A 157 22.06 6.84 18.57
CA GLU A 157 22.49 7.65 17.44
C GLU A 157 22.61 6.81 16.17
N PHE A 158 22.03 7.30 15.09
CA PHE A 158 22.24 6.81 13.73
C PHE A 158 23.19 7.76 13.02
N THR A 159 24.21 7.19 12.35
CA THR A 159 25.06 7.94 11.45
C THR A 159 24.76 7.51 10.01
N ILE A 160 24.50 8.49 9.15
CA ILE A 160 24.19 8.30 7.73
C ILE A 160 25.31 8.87 6.86
N PRO A 161 25.61 8.25 5.69
CA PRO A 161 26.75 8.64 4.84
C PRO A 161 26.63 10.06 4.29
N GLU A 162 25.40 10.51 4.05
CA GLU A 162 25.06 11.85 3.55
C GLU A 162 23.71 12.32 4.12
N PRO A 163 23.39 13.64 4.06
CA PRO A 163 22.08 14.12 4.46
C PRO A 163 20.95 13.39 3.73
N PHE A 164 19.91 12.96 4.48
CA PHE A 164 18.80 12.20 3.93
C PHE A 164 17.49 12.58 4.64
N ALA A 165 16.72 13.47 4.03
CA ALA A 165 15.51 14.03 4.63
C ALA A 165 14.44 13.00 5.03
N PRO A 166 14.19 11.90 4.26
CA PRO A 166 13.23 10.89 4.65
C PRO A 166 13.67 10.03 5.85
N PHE A 167 14.94 10.09 6.28
CA PHE A 167 15.54 9.16 7.23
C PHE A 167 14.77 9.03 8.53
N VAL A 168 14.44 10.16 9.17
CA VAL A 168 13.73 10.18 10.46
C VAL A 168 12.39 9.47 10.36
N ARG A 169 11.64 9.72 9.27
CA ARG A 169 10.34 9.07 9.02
C ARG A 169 10.49 7.57 8.85
N PHE A 170 11.45 7.14 8.05
CA PHE A 170 11.62 5.73 7.73
C PHE A 170 12.17 4.94 8.91
N VAL A 171 13.28 5.39 9.51
CA VAL A 171 13.87 4.71 10.66
C VAL A 171 12.96 4.73 11.89
N GLY A 172 12.24 5.84 12.10
CA GLY A 172 11.32 6.00 13.22
C GLY A 172 10.13 5.06 13.17
N GLY A 173 9.64 4.71 11.97
CA GLY A 173 8.50 3.81 11.77
C GLY A 173 8.85 2.32 11.83
N VAL A 174 10.15 1.95 11.82
CA VAL A 174 10.58 0.54 11.88
C VAL A 174 10.19 -0.07 13.23
N PRO A 175 9.49 -1.23 13.27
CA PRO A 175 9.16 -1.94 14.50
C PRO A 175 10.42 -2.32 15.28
N ILE A 176 10.47 -1.97 16.57
CA ILE A 176 11.55 -2.40 17.45
C ILE A 176 11.29 -3.84 17.90
N LEU A 177 12.35 -4.64 18.02
CA LEU A 177 12.32 -6.07 18.26
C LEU A 177 12.95 -6.44 19.62
N PRO A 178 12.39 -7.42 20.36
CA PRO A 178 12.89 -7.83 21.66
C PRO A 178 14.19 -8.65 21.54
N ALA A 179 15.31 -8.06 21.88
CA ALA A 179 16.62 -8.72 21.82
C ALA A 179 16.67 -9.96 22.70
N HIS A 180 16.06 -9.95 23.90
CA HIS A 180 16.02 -11.08 24.84
C HIS A 180 15.31 -12.32 24.28
N VAL A 181 14.40 -12.15 23.30
CA VAL A 181 13.70 -13.27 22.64
C VAL A 181 14.40 -13.72 21.36
N LEU A 182 14.95 -12.76 20.59
CA LEU A 182 15.35 -13.02 19.20
C LEU A 182 16.86 -13.16 19.00
N LYS A 183 17.68 -12.73 19.96
CA LYS A 183 19.15 -12.69 19.82
C LYS A 183 19.76 -14.04 19.46
N ASP A 184 19.28 -15.12 20.06
CA ASP A 184 19.83 -16.44 19.77
C ASP A 184 19.41 -16.94 18.38
N THR A 185 18.23 -16.55 17.90
CA THR A 185 17.70 -17.00 16.61
C THR A 185 18.45 -16.45 15.40
N ILE A 186 19.12 -15.29 15.53
CA ILE A 186 19.96 -14.71 14.48
C ILE A 186 21.37 -15.33 14.41
N ASN A 187 21.75 -16.11 15.43
CA ASN A 187 23.05 -16.76 15.54
C ASN A 187 22.98 -18.29 15.36
N THR A 188 21.78 -18.85 15.33
CA THR A 188 21.55 -20.29 15.12
C THR A 188 20.99 -20.55 13.73
N THR A 189 21.33 -21.72 13.19
CA THR A 189 20.82 -22.17 11.89
C THR A 189 20.06 -23.48 12.02
N ASP A 190 19.07 -23.70 11.17
CA ASP A 190 18.40 -24.97 11.00
C ASP A 190 19.33 -26.00 10.28
N GLU A 191 18.85 -27.24 10.12
CA GLU A 191 19.59 -28.32 9.44
C GLU A 191 19.90 -28.00 7.95
N LYS A 192 19.21 -27.01 7.36
CA LYS A 192 19.40 -26.56 5.98
C LYS A 192 20.34 -25.35 5.89
N GLY A 193 20.87 -24.86 7.01
CA GLY A 193 21.73 -23.70 7.09
C GLY A 193 21.00 -22.35 7.08
N ASN A 194 19.67 -22.32 7.14
CA ASN A 194 18.91 -21.08 7.25
C ASN A 194 18.92 -20.57 8.68
N LEU A 195 18.97 -19.26 8.88
CA LEU A 195 18.84 -18.66 10.21
C LEU A 195 17.51 -19.05 10.86
N ALA A 196 17.53 -19.47 12.13
CA ALA A 196 16.33 -19.79 12.91
C ALA A 196 15.36 -18.60 12.99
N PHE A 197 15.88 -17.37 12.89
CA PHE A 197 15.11 -16.14 12.79
C PHE A 197 14.07 -16.16 11.65
N LEU A 198 14.36 -16.78 10.52
CA LEU A 198 13.46 -16.83 9.36
C LEU A 198 12.20 -17.68 9.60
N SER A 199 12.24 -18.58 10.56
CA SER A 199 11.08 -19.39 10.98
C SER A 199 10.45 -18.92 12.30
N THR A 200 11.03 -17.90 12.95
CA THR A 200 10.53 -17.35 14.21
C THR A 200 9.20 -16.64 13.99
N TRP A 201 8.27 -16.85 14.91
CA TRP A 201 6.90 -16.30 14.86
C TRP A 201 6.15 -16.68 13.57
N SER A 202 6.33 -17.92 13.14
CA SER A 202 5.53 -18.50 12.06
C SER A 202 4.04 -18.59 12.45
N LEU A 203 3.18 -18.98 11.51
CA LEU A 203 1.74 -19.16 11.78
C LEU A 203 1.42 -20.25 12.79
N GLN A 204 2.37 -21.13 13.10
CA GLN A 204 2.30 -22.20 14.10
C GLN A 204 2.86 -21.79 15.45
N ALA A 205 3.46 -20.62 15.57
CA ALA A 205 4.00 -20.13 16.82
C ALA A 205 2.92 -20.02 17.91
N ASN A 206 3.29 -20.33 19.14
CA ASN A 206 2.41 -20.07 20.28
C ASN A 206 2.21 -18.54 20.40
N PRO A 207 0.96 -18.03 20.43
CA PRO A 207 0.70 -16.60 20.55
C PRO A 207 1.43 -15.90 21.70
N ARG A 208 1.68 -16.61 22.81
CA ARG A 208 2.41 -16.08 23.98
C ARG A 208 3.90 -15.84 23.75
N GLU A 209 4.47 -16.45 22.72
CA GLU A 209 5.88 -16.27 22.35
C GLU A 209 6.10 -15.04 21.47
N ILE A 210 5.01 -14.42 20.96
CA ILE A 210 5.07 -13.22 20.14
C ILE A 210 5.12 -12.02 21.07
N VAL A 211 6.34 -11.58 21.36
CA VAL A 211 6.60 -10.44 22.24
C VAL A 211 6.72 -9.16 21.41
N GLY A 212 5.99 -8.12 21.79
CA GLY A 212 5.99 -6.84 21.09
C GLY A 212 5.84 -5.64 22.02
N ALA A 213 6.07 -4.44 21.50
CA ALA A 213 5.90 -3.18 22.22
C ALA A 213 4.60 -2.45 21.82
N GLY A 214 3.76 -3.08 21.01
CA GLY A 214 2.52 -2.50 20.53
C GLY A 214 1.41 -2.42 21.57
N ALA A 215 0.30 -1.78 21.18
CA ALA A 215 -0.85 -1.59 22.07
C ALA A 215 -1.60 -2.89 22.41
N TYR A 216 -1.40 -3.92 21.62
CA TYR A 216 -2.04 -5.23 21.81
C TYR A 216 -1.03 -6.37 21.75
N VAL A 217 -1.44 -7.52 22.31
CA VAL A 217 -0.75 -8.80 22.23
C VAL A 217 -1.67 -9.82 21.57
N MET A 218 -1.09 -10.83 20.94
CA MET A 218 -1.88 -11.90 20.36
C MET A 218 -2.43 -12.82 21.46
N GLU A 219 -3.76 -12.96 21.51
CA GLU A 219 -4.43 -13.89 22.39
C GLU A 219 -4.61 -15.24 21.69
N ARG A 220 -5.05 -15.23 20.43
CA ARG A 220 -5.33 -16.45 19.67
C ARG A 220 -5.30 -16.20 18.17
N TYR A 221 -4.79 -17.18 17.43
CA TYR A 221 -4.94 -17.28 15.98
C TYR A 221 -5.69 -18.56 15.61
N VAL A 222 -6.71 -18.44 14.76
CA VAL A 222 -7.42 -19.56 14.15
C VAL A 222 -7.24 -19.45 12.65
N PRO A 223 -6.40 -20.29 12.04
CA PRO A 223 -6.05 -20.21 10.63
C PRO A 223 -7.28 -20.13 9.71
N GLY A 224 -7.25 -19.20 8.76
CA GLY A 224 -8.34 -18.98 7.80
C GLY A 224 -9.64 -18.42 8.39
N GLN A 225 -9.71 -18.15 9.70
CA GLN A 225 -10.94 -17.69 10.36
C GLN A 225 -10.79 -16.35 11.06
N ARG A 226 -9.87 -16.24 12.02
CA ARG A 226 -9.75 -15.02 12.85
C ARG A 226 -8.44 -14.93 13.63
N ILE A 227 -8.10 -13.69 13.99
CA ILE A 227 -7.05 -13.32 14.93
C ILE A 227 -7.72 -12.59 16.09
N ILE A 228 -7.39 -12.93 17.31
CA ILE A 228 -7.88 -12.28 18.53
C ILE A 228 -6.69 -11.61 19.19
N LEU A 229 -6.79 -10.31 19.39
CA LEU A 229 -5.81 -9.49 20.08
C LEU A 229 -6.40 -9.00 21.39
N ARG A 230 -5.58 -8.97 22.45
CA ARG A 230 -5.91 -8.45 23.77
C ARG A 230 -5.03 -7.26 24.08
N ARG A 231 -5.53 -6.28 24.80
CA ARG A 231 -4.77 -5.10 25.24
C ARG A 231 -3.49 -5.51 25.95
N ASN A 232 -2.38 -4.86 25.58
CA ASN A 232 -1.09 -5.04 26.23
C ASN A 232 -1.09 -4.32 27.59
N PRO A 233 -0.96 -5.02 28.72
CA PRO A 233 -0.99 -4.41 30.05
C PRO A 233 0.21 -3.50 30.34
N TYR A 234 1.28 -3.62 29.56
CA TYR A 234 2.52 -2.85 29.71
C TYR A 234 2.66 -1.75 28.66
N TYR A 235 1.60 -1.46 27.86
CA TYR A 235 1.67 -0.41 26.88
C TYR A 235 1.87 0.95 27.53
N TRP A 236 2.83 1.71 27.05
CA TRP A 236 3.32 2.94 27.69
C TRP A 236 2.31 4.10 27.69
N ARG A 237 1.36 4.13 26.75
CA ARG A 237 0.51 5.29 26.48
C ARG A 237 -0.58 5.46 27.55
N LYS A 238 -0.74 6.71 28.02
CA LYS A 238 -1.80 7.12 28.93
C LYS A 238 -2.51 8.35 28.38
N ASP A 239 -3.75 8.56 28.77
CA ASP A 239 -4.47 9.78 28.49
C ASP A 239 -4.00 10.94 29.40
N GLN A 240 -4.56 12.14 29.18
CA GLN A 240 -4.23 13.34 29.98
C GLN A 240 -4.56 13.21 31.46
N GLN A 241 -5.46 12.30 31.84
CA GLN A 241 -5.85 11.99 33.21
C GLN A 241 -5.01 10.87 33.82
N GLY A 242 -4.06 10.31 33.07
CA GLY A 242 -3.19 9.21 33.51
C GLY A 242 -3.79 7.81 33.34
N ASN A 243 -4.98 7.68 32.72
CA ASN A 243 -5.59 6.38 32.50
C ASN A 243 -4.87 5.61 31.38
N PRO A 244 -4.64 4.30 31.55
CA PRO A 244 -4.02 3.48 30.50
C PRO A 244 -4.84 3.47 29.21
N GLN A 245 -4.16 3.57 28.07
CA GLN A 245 -4.69 3.39 26.72
C GLN A 245 -4.10 2.13 26.09
N PRO A 246 -4.75 1.50 25.10
CA PRO A 246 -6.09 1.79 24.55
C PRO A 246 -7.22 1.42 25.51
N TYR A 247 -8.42 2.00 25.33
CA TYR A 247 -9.59 1.67 26.16
C TYR A 247 -10.30 0.40 25.72
N ILE A 248 -10.11 -0.02 24.47
CA ILE A 248 -10.67 -1.27 23.94
C ILE A 248 -9.83 -2.44 24.43
N GLU A 249 -10.47 -3.41 25.08
CA GLU A 249 -9.78 -4.55 25.67
C GLU A 249 -9.41 -5.61 24.63
N ARG A 250 -10.29 -5.79 23.61
CA ARG A 250 -10.13 -6.87 22.62
C ARG A 250 -10.42 -6.39 21.19
N ILE A 251 -9.63 -6.90 20.26
CA ILE A 251 -9.90 -6.77 18.81
C ILE A 251 -10.04 -8.17 18.24
N VAL A 252 -11.14 -8.42 17.55
CA VAL A 252 -11.35 -9.66 16.79
C VAL A 252 -11.26 -9.34 15.31
N TRP A 253 -10.27 -9.87 14.65
CA TRP A 253 -10.08 -9.77 13.21
C TRP A 253 -10.63 -11.01 12.53
N GLN A 254 -11.76 -10.89 11.86
CA GLN A 254 -12.38 -11.97 11.08
C GLN A 254 -11.82 -11.99 9.66
N ILE A 255 -11.32 -13.15 9.23
CA ILE A 255 -10.83 -13.35 7.86
C ILE A 255 -12.03 -13.66 6.97
N ILE A 256 -12.36 -12.75 6.06
CA ILE A 256 -13.51 -12.81 5.15
C ILE A 256 -13.02 -12.30 3.80
N GLU A 257 -12.72 -13.20 2.87
CA GLU A 257 -12.05 -12.87 1.61
C GLU A 257 -12.90 -11.98 0.67
N SER A 258 -14.21 -12.24 0.60
CA SER A 258 -15.12 -11.51 -0.29
C SER A 258 -15.63 -10.23 0.36
N SER A 259 -15.48 -9.08 -0.31
CA SER A 259 -16.05 -7.79 0.11
C SER A 259 -17.56 -7.84 0.24
N ASP A 260 -18.26 -8.55 -0.64
CA ASP A 260 -19.71 -8.74 -0.57
C ASP A 260 -20.10 -9.48 0.71
N SER A 261 -19.35 -10.54 1.07
CA SER A 261 -19.56 -11.27 2.32
C SER A 261 -19.28 -10.39 3.54
N GLN A 262 -18.28 -9.51 3.49
CA GLN A 262 -18.02 -8.55 4.56
C GLN A 262 -19.21 -7.60 4.74
N ILE A 263 -19.77 -7.06 3.65
CA ILE A 263 -20.96 -6.18 3.68
C ILE A 263 -22.18 -6.91 4.25
N VAL A 264 -22.43 -8.16 3.84
CA VAL A 264 -23.53 -8.97 4.37
C VAL A 264 -23.37 -9.15 5.88
N ARG A 265 -22.20 -9.56 6.37
CA ARG A 265 -21.93 -9.75 7.80
C ARG A 265 -21.99 -8.43 8.58
N PHE A 266 -21.51 -7.33 8.01
CA PHE A 266 -21.70 -6.02 8.63
C PHE A 266 -23.18 -5.69 8.78
N ARG A 267 -23.99 -5.86 7.74
CA ARG A 267 -25.44 -5.60 7.82
C ARG A 267 -26.16 -6.51 8.82
N SER A 268 -25.66 -7.72 9.06
CA SER A 268 -26.16 -8.67 10.08
C SER A 268 -25.67 -8.38 11.50
N ASN A 269 -24.98 -7.25 11.74
CA ASN A 269 -24.38 -6.87 13.03
C ASN A 269 -23.24 -7.78 13.54
N GLU A 270 -22.59 -8.52 12.65
CA GLU A 270 -21.45 -9.37 13.01
C GLU A 270 -20.11 -8.62 13.01
N LEU A 271 -20.06 -7.46 12.36
CA LEU A 271 -18.87 -6.61 12.24
C LEU A 271 -19.16 -5.20 12.73
N ASP A 272 -18.13 -4.54 13.26
CA ASP A 272 -18.18 -3.14 13.69
C ASP A 272 -17.74 -2.15 12.63
N THR A 273 -16.87 -2.57 11.73
CA THR A 273 -16.44 -1.77 10.59
C THR A 273 -16.52 -2.58 9.30
N VAL A 274 -16.64 -1.91 8.17
CA VAL A 274 -16.49 -2.53 6.85
C VAL A 274 -16.09 -1.48 5.81
N GLY A 275 -15.13 -1.79 4.95
CA GLY A 275 -14.86 -1.01 3.75
C GLY A 275 -16.06 -1.05 2.79
N VAL A 276 -16.41 0.10 2.21
CA VAL A 276 -17.59 0.23 1.34
C VAL A 276 -17.14 0.59 -0.07
N PRO A 277 -17.07 -0.38 -0.99
CA PRO A 277 -16.75 -0.10 -2.39
C PRO A 277 -17.85 0.73 -3.07
N SER A 278 -17.50 1.41 -4.16
CA SER A 278 -18.38 2.36 -4.84
C SER A 278 -19.68 1.73 -5.36
N ASP A 279 -19.69 0.46 -5.71
CA ASP A 279 -20.89 -0.27 -6.16
C ASP A 279 -21.84 -0.61 -5.02
N ALA A 280 -21.36 -0.81 -3.79
CA ALA A 280 -22.17 -1.07 -2.60
C ALA A 280 -22.56 0.21 -1.83
N PHE A 281 -21.96 1.37 -2.15
CA PHE A 281 -22.12 2.61 -1.39
C PHE A 281 -23.59 3.00 -1.17
N GLN A 282 -24.38 3.04 -2.24
CA GLN A 282 -25.80 3.45 -2.14
C GLN A 282 -26.62 2.53 -1.23
N LEU A 283 -26.35 1.23 -1.27
CA LEU A 283 -27.01 0.23 -0.43
C LEU A 283 -26.69 0.47 1.05
N VAL A 284 -25.39 0.59 1.35
CA VAL A 284 -24.91 0.76 2.72
C VAL A 284 -25.33 2.14 3.26
N LYS A 285 -25.18 3.21 2.48
CA LYS A 285 -25.55 4.58 2.86
C LYS A 285 -27.02 4.74 3.20
N ARG A 286 -27.91 4.13 2.41
CA ARG A 286 -29.36 4.17 2.65
C ARG A 286 -29.76 3.57 4.00
N ASP A 287 -29.04 2.53 4.44
CA ASP A 287 -29.38 1.77 5.64
C ASP A 287 -28.74 2.32 6.93
N GLU A 288 -27.99 3.43 6.89
CA GLU A 288 -27.24 4.01 8.03
C GLU A 288 -28.07 4.08 9.32
N LYS A 289 -29.21 4.79 9.28
CA LYS A 289 -30.04 5.00 10.48
C LYS A 289 -30.59 3.70 11.05
N ARG A 290 -31.11 2.82 10.18
CA ARG A 290 -31.69 1.53 10.58
C ARG A 290 -30.61 0.61 11.14
N GLY A 291 -29.43 0.63 10.53
CA GLY A 291 -28.30 -0.21 10.89
C GLY A 291 -27.46 0.33 12.05
N ARG A 292 -27.76 1.52 12.58
CA ARG A 292 -27.00 2.17 13.66
C ARG A 292 -25.51 2.24 13.35
N TYR A 293 -25.18 2.84 12.20
CA TYR A 293 -23.81 3.07 11.77
C TYR A 293 -23.72 4.35 10.93
N LYS A 294 -22.52 4.81 10.69
CA LYS A 294 -22.21 5.94 9.81
C LYS A 294 -21.21 5.53 8.75
N VAL A 295 -21.43 5.99 7.50
CA VAL A 295 -20.47 5.86 6.41
C VAL A 295 -19.59 7.10 6.37
N TYR A 296 -18.32 6.91 6.59
CA TYR A 296 -17.30 7.94 6.57
C TYR A 296 -16.62 7.98 5.19
N ASN A 297 -16.27 9.19 4.74
CA ASN A 297 -15.48 9.41 3.54
C ASN A 297 -14.08 9.87 3.96
N GLY A 298 -13.07 9.07 3.67
CA GLY A 298 -11.66 9.36 3.96
C GLY A 298 -10.94 10.18 2.89
N GLY A 299 -11.62 10.44 1.76
CA GLY A 299 -11.02 11.01 0.56
C GLY A 299 -10.48 9.94 -0.40
N PRO A 300 -9.78 10.32 -1.47
CA PRO A 300 -9.19 9.39 -2.43
C PRO A 300 -8.19 8.41 -1.79
N GLU A 301 -8.20 7.16 -2.26
CA GLU A 301 -7.22 6.16 -1.85
C GLU A 301 -5.78 6.61 -2.15
N ARG A 302 -4.83 6.12 -1.35
CA ARG A 302 -3.38 6.32 -1.58
C ARG A 302 -2.86 5.38 -2.67
N THR A 303 -3.44 5.45 -3.84
CA THR A 303 -3.05 4.61 -4.98
C THR A 303 -2.78 5.48 -6.19
N MET A 304 -2.05 4.96 -7.15
CA MET A 304 -1.88 5.59 -8.46
C MET A 304 -2.40 4.63 -9.52
N THR A 305 -3.52 4.97 -10.15
CA THR A 305 -4.09 4.21 -11.26
C THR A 305 -3.75 4.89 -12.57
N PHE A 306 -3.20 4.16 -13.52
CA PHE A 306 -2.63 4.74 -14.73
C PHE A 306 -2.68 3.80 -15.95
N VAL A 307 -2.49 4.39 -17.14
CA VAL A 307 -2.05 3.71 -18.35
C VAL A 307 -0.57 3.98 -18.54
N SER A 308 0.22 2.96 -18.86
CA SER A 308 1.64 3.09 -19.19
C SER A 308 1.99 2.33 -20.45
N PHE A 309 2.91 2.89 -21.22
CA PHE A 309 3.53 2.26 -22.38
C PHE A 309 4.93 1.76 -22.00
N ASN A 310 5.34 0.65 -22.61
CA ASN A 310 6.70 0.15 -22.50
C ASN A 310 7.63 0.97 -23.40
N LEU A 311 8.41 1.86 -22.81
CA LEU A 311 9.35 2.76 -23.51
C LEU A 311 10.72 2.11 -23.73
N ASN A 312 10.88 0.85 -23.32
CA ASN A 312 12.16 0.16 -23.37
C ASN A 312 12.62 -0.10 -24.81
N ARG A 313 13.81 0.36 -25.14
CA ARG A 313 14.43 0.17 -26.46
C ARG A 313 15.43 -0.98 -26.48
N ALA A 314 15.64 -1.64 -25.36
CA ALA A 314 16.61 -2.71 -25.21
C ALA A 314 16.17 -4.01 -25.88
N SER A 315 17.15 -4.90 -26.02
CA SER A 315 16.97 -6.27 -26.48
C SER A 315 17.44 -7.24 -25.41
N ASN A 316 16.94 -8.45 -25.45
CA ASN A 316 17.43 -9.53 -24.61
C ASN A 316 18.84 -9.99 -25.05
N ALA A 317 19.45 -10.92 -24.31
CA ALA A 317 20.78 -11.46 -24.60
C ALA A 317 20.94 -12.08 -26.01
N LYS A 318 19.82 -12.46 -26.66
CA LYS A 318 19.80 -13.00 -28.03
C LYS A 318 19.56 -11.92 -29.10
N GLY A 319 19.54 -10.65 -28.73
CA GLY A 319 19.30 -9.53 -29.64
C GLY A 319 17.82 -9.34 -30.03
N LYS A 320 16.87 -10.06 -29.42
CA LYS A 320 15.43 -9.86 -29.67
C LYS A 320 14.98 -8.63 -28.87
N PRO A 321 14.41 -7.58 -29.53
CA PRO A 321 13.84 -6.42 -28.84
C PRO A 321 12.72 -6.83 -27.88
N PHE A 322 12.61 -6.14 -26.73
CA PHE A 322 11.53 -6.35 -25.77
C PHE A 322 10.19 -5.79 -26.29
N VAL A 323 10.24 -4.68 -27.01
CA VAL A 323 9.10 -4.07 -27.70
C VAL A 323 9.37 -4.09 -29.19
N ASP A 324 8.35 -4.35 -29.99
CA ASP A 324 8.46 -4.23 -31.44
C ASP A 324 9.05 -2.86 -31.80
N PRO A 325 10.11 -2.79 -32.62
CA PRO A 325 10.81 -1.54 -32.92
C PRO A 325 9.89 -0.44 -33.47
N LEU A 326 8.91 -0.78 -34.28
CA LEU A 326 7.94 0.15 -34.83
C LEU A 326 7.05 0.74 -33.72
N LYS A 327 6.52 -0.12 -32.85
CA LYS A 327 5.70 0.32 -31.71
C LYS A 327 6.53 1.09 -30.68
N SER A 328 7.80 0.73 -30.50
CA SER A 328 8.73 1.47 -29.64
C SER A 328 8.94 2.90 -30.15
N GLU A 329 8.99 3.15 -31.46
CA GLU A 329 9.02 4.52 -32.02
C GLU A 329 7.79 5.32 -31.60
N TRP A 330 6.57 4.73 -31.71
CA TRP A 330 5.33 5.39 -31.28
C TRP A 330 5.30 5.70 -29.80
N PHE A 331 5.61 4.70 -28.96
CA PHE A 331 5.52 4.83 -27.50
C PHE A 331 6.55 5.84 -26.96
N ASN A 332 7.72 5.94 -27.56
CA ASN A 332 8.75 6.90 -27.19
C ASN A 332 8.47 8.32 -27.70
N THR A 333 7.52 8.51 -28.62
CA THR A 333 7.10 9.85 -29.07
C THR A 333 6.25 10.51 -27.98
N LYS A 334 6.73 11.63 -27.42
CA LYS A 334 6.06 12.36 -26.33
C LYS A 334 4.64 12.79 -26.73
N GLU A 335 4.50 13.36 -27.92
CA GLU A 335 3.22 13.82 -28.46
C GLU A 335 2.21 12.68 -28.60
N PHE A 336 2.65 11.46 -28.89
CA PHE A 336 1.79 10.28 -28.90
C PHE A 336 1.23 9.99 -27.50
N ARG A 337 2.08 9.95 -26.47
CA ARG A 337 1.62 9.72 -25.09
C ARG A 337 0.71 10.85 -24.60
N GLN A 338 1.02 12.10 -24.92
CA GLN A 338 0.17 13.26 -24.61
C GLN A 338 -1.18 13.19 -25.34
N ALA A 339 -1.20 12.75 -26.60
CA ALA A 339 -2.43 12.57 -27.35
C ALA A 339 -3.32 11.49 -26.70
N VAL A 340 -2.74 10.35 -26.32
CA VAL A 340 -3.46 9.32 -25.56
C VAL A 340 -4.01 9.90 -24.25
N ALA A 341 -3.24 10.72 -23.53
CA ALA A 341 -3.70 11.34 -22.28
C ALA A 341 -4.89 12.28 -22.49
N TYR A 342 -4.90 13.10 -23.58
CA TYR A 342 -6.03 13.95 -23.94
C TYR A 342 -7.24 13.19 -24.49
N SER A 343 -7.05 11.97 -25.03
CA SER A 343 -8.14 11.18 -25.60
C SER A 343 -8.97 10.43 -24.57
N ILE A 344 -8.47 10.22 -23.36
CA ILE A 344 -9.16 9.45 -22.32
C ILE A 344 -10.11 10.35 -21.53
N ASP A 345 -11.41 10.04 -21.60
CA ASP A 345 -12.45 10.71 -20.81
C ASP A 345 -12.50 10.20 -19.37
N ARG A 346 -11.63 10.76 -18.53
CA ARG A 346 -11.50 10.40 -17.11
C ARG A 346 -12.73 10.78 -16.29
N GLU A 347 -13.43 11.87 -16.65
CA GLU A 347 -14.69 12.24 -16.00
C GLU A 347 -15.78 11.20 -16.28
N ARG A 348 -15.86 10.73 -17.52
CA ARG A 348 -16.78 9.64 -17.87
C ARG A 348 -16.44 8.34 -17.14
N ILE A 349 -15.14 8.00 -16.99
CA ILE A 349 -14.70 6.86 -16.16
C ILE A 349 -15.17 7.05 -14.72
N LYS A 350 -14.93 8.21 -14.10
CA LYS A 350 -15.42 8.55 -12.75
C LYS A 350 -16.93 8.33 -12.62
N GLN A 351 -17.72 8.81 -13.58
CA GLN A 351 -19.18 8.70 -13.50
C GLN A 351 -19.69 7.27 -13.76
N THR A 352 -19.14 6.56 -14.74
CA THR A 352 -19.72 5.29 -15.20
C THR A 352 -19.16 4.07 -14.48
N VAL A 353 -17.87 4.09 -14.10
CA VAL A 353 -17.24 2.98 -13.37
C VAL A 353 -17.39 3.15 -11.87
N PHE A 354 -17.15 4.36 -11.35
CA PHE A 354 -17.14 4.65 -9.92
C PHE A 354 -18.40 5.39 -9.42
N ARG A 355 -19.40 5.59 -10.29
CA ARG A 355 -20.66 6.27 -9.93
C ARG A 355 -20.47 7.66 -9.31
N GLY A 356 -19.45 8.39 -9.74
CA GLY A 356 -19.05 9.68 -9.20
C GLY A 356 -18.18 9.60 -7.92
N LEU A 357 -17.95 8.41 -7.39
CA LEU A 357 -17.23 8.18 -6.12
C LEU A 357 -15.71 7.97 -6.37
N ALA A 358 -15.11 8.84 -7.11
CA ALA A 358 -13.67 8.87 -7.39
C ALA A 358 -13.21 10.32 -7.64
N GLU A 359 -11.90 10.55 -7.57
CA GLU A 359 -11.28 11.82 -7.93
C GLU A 359 -10.30 11.63 -9.10
N LEU A 360 -10.18 12.65 -9.96
CA LEU A 360 -9.19 12.64 -11.04
C LEU A 360 -7.78 12.75 -10.47
N GLN A 361 -6.90 11.88 -10.92
CA GLN A 361 -5.49 11.95 -10.56
C GLN A 361 -4.71 12.74 -11.62
N ASN A 362 -3.95 13.75 -11.19
CA ASN A 362 -3.14 14.61 -12.06
C ASN A 362 -1.66 14.67 -11.66
N SER A 363 -1.26 13.96 -10.60
CA SER A 363 0.09 14.03 -10.03
C SER A 363 0.61 12.64 -9.68
N PRO A 364 1.94 12.40 -9.80
CA PRO A 364 2.60 11.24 -9.25
C PRO A 364 2.61 11.20 -7.72
N ILE A 365 2.27 12.31 -7.07
CA ILE A 365 2.31 12.46 -5.61
C ILE A 365 0.88 12.43 -5.06
N TYR A 366 0.71 11.75 -3.94
CA TYR A 366 -0.57 11.66 -3.24
C TYR A 366 -1.06 13.03 -2.76
N PHE A 367 -2.35 13.33 -2.94
CA PHE A 367 -2.92 14.66 -2.74
C PHE A 367 -2.81 15.22 -1.31
N LYS A 368 -2.66 14.36 -0.28
CA LYS A 368 -2.40 14.79 1.11
C LYS A 368 -0.91 14.94 1.44
N SER A 369 -0.02 14.64 0.50
CA SER A 369 1.39 14.91 0.70
C SER A 369 1.64 16.42 0.80
N PRO A 370 2.51 16.90 1.69
CA PRO A 370 2.89 18.31 1.74
C PRO A 370 3.60 18.78 0.45
N TYR A 371 4.03 17.85 -0.40
CA TYR A 371 4.72 18.11 -1.66
C TYR A 371 3.80 18.06 -2.87
N PHE A 372 2.52 17.77 -2.70
CA PHE A 372 1.55 17.70 -3.79
C PHE A 372 1.40 19.04 -4.51
N LEU A 373 1.37 19.01 -5.85
CA LEU A 373 1.09 20.15 -6.70
C LEU A 373 -0.30 19.99 -7.32
N SER A 374 -1.22 20.90 -7.02
CA SER A 374 -2.57 20.88 -7.58
C SER A 374 -2.67 21.54 -8.96
N ALA A 375 -3.81 21.36 -9.62
CA ALA A 375 -4.10 22.03 -10.89
C ALA A 375 -4.07 23.57 -10.74
N GLU A 376 -4.61 24.10 -9.64
CA GLU A 376 -4.63 25.52 -9.32
C GLU A 376 -3.21 26.07 -9.05
N GLN A 377 -2.29 25.22 -8.62
CA GLN A 377 -0.88 25.55 -8.41
C GLN A 377 -0.01 25.36 -9.66
N GLY A 378 -0.60 24.95 -10.78
CA GLY A 378 0.07 24.93 -12.08
C GLY A 378 0.59 23.57 -12.56
N ILE A 379 0.14 22.44 -12.02
CA ILE A 379 0.44 21.15 -12.64
C ILE A 379 -0.30 21.03 -13.98
N LYS A 380 0.35 20.47 -14.98
CA LYS A 380 -0.28 20.21 -16.27
C LYS A 380 -1.36 19.15 -16.16
N VAL A 381 -2.57 19.47 -16.64
CA VAL A 381 -3.73 18.58 -16.64
C VAL A 381 -4.10 18.19 -18.06
N TYR A 382 -4.42 16.92 -18.26
CA TYR A 382 -4.90 16.37 -19.54
C TYR A 382 -6.41 16.17 -19.46
N ASN A 383 -7.17 17.26 -19.68
CA ASN A 383 -8.62 17.19 -19.81
C ASN A 383 -8.99 16.53 -21.14
N TYR A 384 -10.11 15.82 -21.17
CA TYR A 384 -10.61 15.15 -22.37
C TYR A 384 -10.77 16.14 -23.53
N ASP A 385 -9.99 15.96 -24.59
CA ASP A 385 -9.98 16.78 -25.79
C ASP A 385 -9.49 15.93 -26.99
N PRO A 386 -10.36 15.15 -27.60
CA PRO A 386 -9.98 14.27 -28.70
C PRO A 386 -9.49 15.03 -29.95
N GLU A 387 -9.92 16.29 -30.16
CA GLU A 387 -9.45 17.07 -31.29
C GLU A 387 -8.01 17.55 -31.07
N LYS A 388 -7.68 17.94 -29.85
CA LYS A 388 -6.29 18.24 -29.48
C LYS A 388 -5.41 17.00 -29.56
N ALA A 389 -5.93 15.83 -29.16
CA ALA A 389 -5.23 14.55 -29.32
C ALA A 389 -4.89 14.29 -30.79
N LYS A 390 -5.87 14.41 -31.70
CA LYS A 390 -5.67 14.25 -33.14
C LYS A 390 -4.67 15.30 -33.72
N ALA A 391 -4.71 16.52 -33.23
CA ALA A 391 -3.77 17.57 -33.66
C ALA A 391 -2.33 17.25 -33.25
N LEU A 392 -2.12 16.72 -32.00
CA LEU A 392 -0.80 16.27 -31.53
C LEU A 392 -0.27 15.11 -32.35
N LEU A 393 -1.12 14.10 -32.66
CA LEU A 393 -0.75 12.97 -33.50
C LEU A 393 -0.32 13.44 -34.92
N LYS A 394 -1.09 14.34 -35.53
CA LYS A 394 -0.72 14.92 -36.84
C LYS A 394 0.63 15.67 -36.78
N LYS A 395 0.83 16.47 -35.72
CA LYS A 395 2.11 17.17 -35.49
C LYS A 395 3.28 16.21 -35.37
N ALA A 396 3.06 15.03 -34.74
CA ALA A 396 4.05 13.98 -34.59
C ALA A 396 4.26 13.12 -35.83
N GLY A 397 3.61 13.45 -36.97
CA GLY A 397 3.78 12.77 -38.25
C GLY A 397 2.81 11.59 -38.50
N PHE A 398 1.86 11.34 -37.60
CA PHE A 398 0.80 10.37 -37.85
C PHE A 398 -0.27 10.91 -38.79
N ARG A 399 -0.95 10.01 -39.50
CA ARG A 399 -1.98 10.35 -40.50
C ARG A 399 -3.22 9.48 -40.30
N TYR A 400 -4.35 9.93 -40.79
CA TYR A 400 -5.59 9.16 -40.84
C TYR A 400 -5.82 8.63 -42.24
N ASN A 401 -6.09 7.33 -42.37
CA ASN A 401 -6.51 6.74 -43.64
C ASN A 401 -7.98 7.06 -43.97
N SER A 402 -8.47 6.59 -45.11
CA SER A 402 -9.85 6.79 -45.56
C SER A 402 -10.92 6.20 -44.61
N ASN A 403 -10.56 5.25 -43.79
CA ASN A 403 -11.43 4.60 -42.79
C ASN A 403 -11.39 5.31 -41.42
N GLY A 404 -10.62 6.40 -41.28
CA GLY A 404 -10.45 7.09 -40.02
C GLY A 404 -9.50 6.40 -39.05
N GLU A 405 -8.74 5.41 -39.50
CA GLU A 405 -7.76 4.70 -38.69
C GLU A 405 -6.43 5.48 -38.68
N LEU A 406 -5.76 5.48 -37.54
CA LEU A 406 -4.48 6.15 -37.37
C LEU A 406 -3.34 5.30 -37.93
N GLU A 407 -2.52 5.91 -38.77
CA GLU A 407 -1.30 5.35 -39.35
C GLU A 407 -0.09 6.22 -39.03
N ASP A 408 1.08 5.58 -38.89
CA ASP A 408 2.34 6.32 -38.80
C ASP A 408 2.77 6.93 -40.16
N ALA A 409 3.92 7.58 -40.17
CA ALA A 409 4.45 8.22 -41.41
C ALA A 409 4.77 7.19 -42.52
N LYS A 410 4.96 5.91 -42.16
CA LYS A 410 5.26 4.81 -43.08
C LYS A 410 4.00 4.06 -43.57
N GLY A 411 2.80 4.45 -43.07
CA GLY A 411 1.53 3.81 -43.39
C GLY A 411 1.20 2.58 -42.54
N ASN A 412 1.90 2.35 -41.46
CA ASN A 412 1.57 1.27 -40.54
C ASN A 412 0.44 1.69 -39.62
N ARG A 413 -0.60 0.87 -39.51
CA ARG A 413 -1.72 1.10 -38.61
C ARG A 413 -1.26 1.09 -37.17
N VAL A 414 -1.71 2.08 -36.39
CA VAL A 414 -1.38 2.17 -34.96
C VAL A 414 -2.27 1.21 -34.18
N GLU A 415 -1.68 0.08 -33.79
CA GLU A 415 -2.33 -0.92 -32.96
C GLU A 415 -1.37 -1.51 -31.92
N PHE A 416 -1.89 -1.81 -30.73
CA PHE A 416 -1.12 -2.42 -29.65
C PHE A 416 -2.01 -3.22 -28.68
N THR A 417 -1.37 -4.09 -27.89
CA THR A 417 -2.02 -4.82 -26.80
C THR A 417 -2.06 -3.96 -25.54
N ILE A 418 -3.17 -4.06 -24.78
CA ILE A 418 -3.31 -3.42 -23.49
C ILE A 418 -3.65 -4.47 -22.42
N LEU A 419 -2.74 -4.66 -21.47
CA LEU A 419 -2.91 -5.62 -20.38
C LEU A 419 -3.78 -5.03 -19.28
N VAL A 420 -4.63 -5.86 -18.68
CA VAL A 420 -5.43 -5.50 -17.50
C VAL A 420 -5.59 -6.68 -16.57
N LYS A 421 -5.60 -6.41 -15.26
CA LYS A 421 -5.80 -7.40 -14.20
C LYS A 421 -7.23 -7.95 -14.21
N ALA A 422 -7.37 -9.27 -14.32
CA ALA A 422 -8.67 -9.95 -14.40
C ALA A 422 -9.46 -9.89 -13.09
N GLU A 423 -8.77 -9.93 -11.95
CA GLU A 423 -9.37 -10.02 -10.62
C GLU A 423 -10.01 -8.71 -10.14
N GLU A 424 -9.91 -7.63 -10.91
CA GLU A 424 -10.42 -6.30 -10.53
C GLU A 424 -11.36 -5.75 -11.60
N LYS A 425 -12.66 -5.98 -11.40
CA LYS A 425 -13.72 -5.62 -12.35
C LYS A 425 -13.68 -4.14 -12.74
N SER A 426 -13.50 -3.23 -11.79
CA SER A 426 -13.44 -1.78 -12.07
C SER A 426 -12.30 -1.43 -13.04
N ARG A 427 -11.17 -2.13 -12.95
CA ARG A 427 -10.03 -1.92 -13.86
C ARG A 427 -10.30 -2.44 -15.26
N VAL A 428 -11.01 -3.58 -15.38
CA VAL A 428 -11.48 -4.10 -16.67
C VAL A 428 -12.49 -3.14 -17.31
N ASP A 429 -13.41 -2.59 -16.51
CA ASP A 429 -14.40 -1.63 -16.99
C ASP A 429 -13.72 -0.31 -17.44
N MET A 430 -12.73 0.19 -16.69
CA MET A 430 -11.89 1.33 -17.12
C MET A 430 -11.19 1.05 -18.45
N MET A 431 -10.53 -0.10 -18.59
CA MET A 431 -9.84 -0.47 -19.82
C MET A 431 -10.80 -0.51 -21.02
N ASN A 432 -12.03 -1.00 -20.86
CA ASN A 432 -13.03 -1.00 -21.93
C ASN A 432 -13.41 0.44 -22.36
N ARG A 433 -13.48 1.38 -21.42
CA ARG A 433 -13.71 2.80 -21.75
C ARG A 433 -12.52 3.40 -22.47
N ILE A 434 -11.32 3.19 -21.98
CA ILE A 434 -10.07 3.63 -22.61
C ILE A 434 -9.97 3.10 -24.04
N ARG A 435 -10.29 1.84 -24.27
CA ARG A 435 -10.31 1.26 -25.63
C ARG A 435 -11.28 2.00 -26.55
N ALA A 436 -12.48 2.33 -26.06
CA ALA A 436 -13.46 3.07 -26.84
C ALA A 436 -12.97 4.48 -27.18
N ASP A 437 -12.37 5.18 -26.21
CA ASP A 437 -11.82 6.52 -26.37
C ASP A 437 -10.64 6.53 -27.35
N LEU A 438 -9.74 5.55 -27.27
CA LEU A 438 -8.64 5.36 -28.22
C LEU A 438 -9.16 5.09 -29.65
N SER A 439 -10.21 4.28 -29.78
CA SER A 439 -10.85 4.01 -31.08
C SER A 439 -11.41 5.29 -31.71
N ALA A 440 -11.94 6.23 -30.92
CA ALA A 440 -12.47 7.50 -31.41
C ALA A 440 -11.40 8.42 -32.03
N ILE A 441 -10.12 8.19 -31.71
CA ILE A 441 -8.97 8.87 -32.32
C ILE A 441 -8.18 7.95 -33.27
N GLY A 442 -8.80 6.86 -33.76
CA GLY A 442 -8.25 5.96 -34.77
C GLY A 442 -7.24 4.93 -34.28
N ILE A 443 -6.96 4.85 -32.98
CA ILE A 443 -6.02 3.89 -32.38
C ILE A 443 -6.75 2.58 -32.04
N LYS A 444 -6.19 1.42 -32.43
CA LYS A 444 -6.71 0.12 -32.09
C LYS A 444 -5.98 -0.47 -30.88
N ALA A 445 -6.63 -0.47 -29.72
CA ALA A 445 -6.16 -1.15 -28.54
C ALA A 445 -6.79 -2.54 -28.40
N ASN A 446 -5.95 -3.59 -28.30
CA ASN A 446 -6.35 -4.99 -28.22
C ASN A 446 -6.25 -5.46 -26.75
N PRO A 447 -7.38 -5.62 -26.00
CA PRO A 447 -7.34 -5.96 -24.59
C PRO A 447 -6.83 -7.38 -24.34
N GLN A 448 -6.00 -7.54 -23.30
CA GLN A 448 -5.64 -8.83 -22.72
C GLN A 448 -5.95 -8.81 -21.22
N VAL A 449 -7.04 -9.47 -20.85
CA VAL A 449 -7.50 -9.63 -19.46
C VAL A 449 -6.82 -10.87 -18.90
N ILE A 450 -5.82 -10.70 -18.02
CA ILE A 450 -4.99 -11.80 -17.50
C ILE A 450 -4.81 -11.68 -15.98
N SER A 451 -4.38 -12.76 -15.33
CA SER A 451 -4.14 -12.78 -13.90
C SER A 451 -3.04 -11.81 -13.48
N PHE A 452 -3.09 -11.33 -12.23
CA PHE A 452 -2.06 -10.43 -11.70
C PHE A 452 -0.65 -11.05 -11.77
N ASN A 453 -0.51 -12.33 -11.45
CA ASN A 453 0.76 -13.02 -11.55
C ASN A 453 1.31 -13.05 -12.98
N SER A 454 0.43 -13.25 -13.97
CA SER A 454 0.82 -13.18 -15.38
C SER A 454 1.26 -11.78 -15.80
N ILE A 455 0.62 -10.72 -15.28
CA ILE A 455 1.06 -9.33 -15.49
C ILE A 455 2.45 -9.13 -14.89
N LEU A 456 2.67 -9.54 -13.63
CA LEU A 456 3.98 -9.39 -12.98
C LEU A 456 5.09 -10.08 -13.75
N GLU A 457 4.83 -11.29 -14.29
CA GLU A 457 5.81 -12.01 -15.11
C GLU A 457 6.11 -11.26 -16.43
N LYS A 458 5.08 -10.73 -17.10
CA LYS A 458 5.28 -9.92 -18.30
C LYS A 458 6.03 -8.61 -18.03
N LEU A 459 5.76 -7.93 -16.92
CA LEU A 459 6.49 -6.74 -16.50
C LEU A 459 7.96 -7.10 -16.20
N LYS A 460 8.19 -8.19 -15.46
CA LYS A 460 9.53 -8.68 -15.13
C LYS A 460 10.34 -9.03 -16.38
N THR A 461 9.73 -9.70 -17.34
CA THR A 461 10.39 -10.10 -18.60
C THR A 461 10.37 -9.01 -19.66
N ARG A 462 9.75 -7.86 -19.39
CA ARG A 462 9.58 -6.71 -20.32
C ARG A 462 8.74 -7.06 -21.57
N ASP A 463 8.02 -8.20 -21.56
CA ASP A 463 7.16 -8.69 -22.67
C ASP A 463 5.76 -8.09 -22.59
N TRP A 464 5.66 -6.80 -22.77
CA TRP A 464 4.39 -6.06 -22.78
C TRP A 464 4.50 -4.79 -23.61
N GLU A 465 3.36 -4.23 -24.06
CA GLU A 465 3.28 -3.03 -24.88
C GLU A 465 2.65 -1.86 -24.12
N CYS A 466 1.46 -2.10 -23.59
CA CYS A 466 0.71 -1.14 -22.78
C CYS A 466 -0.01 -1.87 -21.66
N TYR A 467 -0.23 -1.22 -20.50
CA TYR A 467 -1.06 -1.82 -19.46
C TYR A 467 -1.78 -0.78 -18.59
N VAL A 468 -2.94 -1.18 -18.05
CA VAL A 468 -3.67 -0.44 -17.04
C VAL A 468 -3.19 -0.91 -15.68
N GLY A 469 -2.31 -0.12 -15.06
CA GLY A 469 -1.64 -0.41 -13.81
C GLY A 469 -2.22 0.31 -12.60
N LYS A 470 -1.84 -0.16 -11.42
CA LYS A 470 -2.12 0.51 -10.14
C LYS A 470 -0.95 0.26 -9.19
N PHE A 471 -0.30 1.33 -8.72
CA PHE A 471 0.61 1.23 -7.58
C PHE A 471 -0.17 1.36 -6.28
N ALA A 472 0.15 0.51 -5.32
CA ALA A 472 -0.34 0.66 -3.95
C ALA A 472 0.30 1.89 -3.31
N GLY A 473 -0.42 2.51 -2.37
CA GLY A 473 0.03 3.74 -1.74
C GLY A 473 1.27 3.56 -0.87
N GLY A 474 2.28 4.38 -1.15
CA GLY A 474 3.45 4.54 -0.30
C GLY A 474 3.21 5.52 0.87
N SER A 475 4.28 5.98 1.50
CA SER A 475 4.26 7.10 2.45
C SER A 475 3.80 8.39 1.77
N VAL A 476 3.42 9.39 2.56
CA VAL A 476 3.18 10.75 2.05
C VAL A 476 4.46 11.43 1.57
N ASP A 477 5.62 10.91 1.98
CA ASP A 477 6.92 11.35 1.45
C ASP A 477 7.13 10.74 0.07
N PRO A 478 7.34 11.57 -0.98
CA PRO A 478 7.47 11.08 -2.35
C PRO A 478 8.67 10.15 -2.57
N HIS A 479 9.67 10.22 -1.70
CA HIS A 479 10.83 9.32 -1.77
C HIS A 479 10.44 7.83 -1.61
N SER A 480 9.31 7.52 -1.00
CA SER A 480 8.77 6.15 -0.95
C SER A 480 8.53 5.56 -2.35
N GLY A 481 8.38 6.40 -3.37
CA GLY A 481 8.27 6.04 -4.79
C GLY A 481 9.61 6.03 -5.54
N PHE A 482 10.75 6.18 -4.86
CA PHE A 482 12.07 6.30 -5.49
C PHE A 482 12.34 5.17 -6.49
N ASN A 483 12.05 3.92 -6.15
CA ASN A 483 12.22 2.76 -7.02
C ASN A 483 11.40 2.80 -8.32
N ILE A 484 10.30 3.58 -8.34
CA ILE A 484 9.47 3.77 -9.54
C ILE A 484 10.12 4.80 -10.46
N TRP A 485 10.71 5.84 -9.88
CA TRP A 485 11.18 7.03 -10.61
C TRP A 485 12.65 6.99 -10.95
N TYR A 486 13.48 6.41 -10.10
CA TYR A 486 14.91 6.23 -10.35
C TYR A 486 15.14 5.26 -11.51
N SER A 487 15.89 5.67 -12.51
CA SER A 487 16.08 4.89 -13.75
C SER A 487 16.68 3.50 -13.53
N GLN A 488 17.45 3.30 -12.44
CA GLN A 488 17.98 2.00 -12.03
C GLN A 488 17.06 1.27 -11.04
N GLY A 489 15.88 1.83 -10.74
CA GLY A 489 14.95 1.27 -9.76
C GLY A 489 14.29 -0.03 -10.24
N GLU A 490 14.06 -0.97 -9.33
CA GLU A 490 13.43 -2.25 -9.67
C GLU A 490 11.97 -2.14 -10.12
N ALA A 491 11.30 -1.04 -9.75
CA ALA A 491 9.92 -0.74 -10.13
C ALA A 491 9.80 0.30 -11.27
N HIS A 492 10.90 0.64 -11.95
CA HIS A 492 10.94 1.56 -13.08
C HIS A 492 10.36 0.91 -14.35
N GLN A 493 9.07 0.59 -14.32
CA GLN A 493 8.41 -0.36 -15.24
C GLN A 493 8.42 0.10 -16.70
N PHE A 494 8.21 1.39 -16.95
CA PHE A 494 8.10 1.91 -18.33
C PHE A 494 9.44 1.85 -19.11
N ASN A 495 10.59 1.81 -18.43
CA ASN A 495 11.91 1.64 -19.07
C ASN A 495 12.84 0.81 -18.17
N GLN A 496 12.41 -0.40 -17.82
CA GLN A 496 13.12 -1.26 -16.87
C GLN A 496 14.53 -1.65 -17.35
N GLY A 497 15.54 -1.26 -16.59
CA GLY A 497 16.95 -1.62 -16.82
C GLY A 497 17.31 -3.06 -16.45
N GLN A 498 18.60 -3.36 -16.48
CA GLN A 498 19.17 -4.64 -16.05
C GLN A 498 18.93 -4.87 -14.56
N ARG A 499 18.33 -5.99 -14.18
CA ARG A 499 18.18 -6.39 -12.78
C ARG A 499 19.32 -7.33 -12.36
N SER A 500 19.60 -7.36 -11.06
CA SER A 500 20.57 -8.31 -10.50
C SER A 500 20.14 -9.76 -10.76
N GLY A 501 21.07 -10.60 -11.20
CA GLY A 501 20.81 -12.02 -11.48
C GLY A 501 20.08 -12.32 -12.80
N GLU A 502 19.67 -11.31 -13.57
CA GLU A 502 19.07 -11.51 -14.91
C GLU A 502 20.16 -11.67 -15.99
N PRO A 503 19.85 -12.38 -17.09
CA PRO A 503 20.71 -12.39 -18.28
C PRO A 503 20.96 -10.96 -18.79
N PRO A 504 22.14 -10.67 -19.35
CA PRO A 504 22.46 -9.34 -19.86
C PRO A 504 21.44 -8.84 -20.90
N ILE A 505 21.06 -7.56 -20.81
CA ILE A 505 20.28 -6.88 -21.82
C ILE A 505 21.19 -5.99 -22.68
N GLN A 506 20.80 -5.77 -23.93
CA GLN A 506 21.59 -5.00 -24.89
C GLN A 506 20.86 -3.70 -25.25
N ASN A 507 21.63 -2.64 -25.52
CA ASN A 507 21.13 -1.37 -26.02
C ASN A 507 20.12 -0.65 -25.10
N TRP A 508 20.10 -0.95 -23.80
CA TRP A 508 19.29 -0.19 -22.86
C TRP A 508 19.81 1.24 -22.73
N GLN A 509 18.90 2.19 -22.74
CA GLN A 509 19.22 3.61 -22.67
C GLN A 509 18.27 4.31 -21.71
N VAL A 510 18.81 5.20 -20.91
CA VAL A 510 18.08 6.15 -20.08
C VAL A 510 17.97 7.46 -20.85
N SER A 511 16.77 7.95 -21.06
CA SER A 511 16.56 9.22 -21.72
C SER A 511 16.97 10.42 -20.84
N ASP A 512 17.20 11.58 -21.43
CA ASP A 512 17.67 12.75 -20.66
C ASP A 512 16.66 13.21 -19.62
N TRP A 513 15.36 13.13 -19.92
CA TRP A 513 14.32 13.49 -18.95
C TRP A 513 14.24 12.48 -17.78
N GLU A 514 14.59 11.19 -17.97
CA GLU A 514 14.72 10.23 -16.87
C GLU A 514 15.92 10.57 -15.97
N LYS A 515 17.05 10.98 -16.55
CA LYS A 515 18.22 11.47 -15.79
C LYS A 515 17.88 12.73 -14.99
N ASP A 516 17.07 13.63 -15.55
CA ASP A 516 16.58 14.81 -14.82
C ASP A 516 15.66 14.40 -13.65
N ILE A 517 14.80 13.40 -13.82
CA ILE A 517 14.00 12.83 -12.72
C ILE A 517 14.93 12.23 -11.64
N ASP A 518 15.93 11.45 -12.04
CA ASP A 518 16.95 10.90 -11.12
C ASP A 518 17.58 12.01 -10.29
N ARG A 519 18.07 13.07 -10.96
CA ARG A 519 18.69 14.23 -10.30
C ARG A 519 17.75 14.91 -9.32
N LEU A 520 16.48 15.14 -9.70
CA LEU A 520 15.49 15.79 -8.84
C LEU A 520 15.12 14.94 -7.62
N MET A 521 14.90 13.64 -7.80
CA MET A 521 14.57 12.72 -6.72
C MET A 521 15.71 12.58 -5.70
N ILE A 522 16.95 12.56 -6.20
CA ILE A 522 18.16 12.51 -5.36
C ILE A 522 18.33 13.83 -4.61
N ALA A 523 18.30 14.96 -5.31
CA ALA A 523 18.43 16.28 -4.68
C ALA A 523 17.35 16.51 -3.62
N ALA A 524 16.09 16.12 -3.90
CA ALA A 524 15.01 16.21 -2.93
C ALA A 524 15.18 15.29 -1.72
N SER A 525 15.86 14.14 -1.88
CA SER A 525 16.17 13.27 -0.74
C SER A 525 17.26 13.84 0.18
N GLN A 526 18.15 14.66 -0.36
CA GLN A 526 19.27 15.28 0.39
C GLN A 526 18.92 16.65 0.99
N GLU A 527 17.84 17.29 0.49
CA GLU A 527 17.43 18.63 0.94
C GLU A 527 16.56 18.54 2.21
N LEU A 528 17.02 19.17 3.29
CA LEU A 528 16.32 19.21 4.58
C LEU A 528 15.50 20.51 4.77
N ASP A 529 15.77 21.56 3.99
CA ASP A 529 14.92 22.74 3.95
C ASP A 529 13.62 22.40 3.21
N GLU A 530 12.51 22.41 3.92
CA GLU A 530 11.20 21.98 3.39
C GLU A 530 10.73 22.81 2.20
N ALA A 531 11.04 24.11 2.15
CA ALA A 531 10.64 24.96 1.03
C ALA A 531 11.45 24.64 -0.24
N LYS A 532 12.74 24.43 -0.12
CA LYS A 532 13.62 24.01 -1.22
C LYS A 532 13.28 22.59 -1.68
N ARG A 533 13.05 21.68 -0.74
CA ARG A 533 12.62 20.32 -1.03
C ARG A 533 11.30 20.28 -1.80
N ARG A 534 10.34 21.12 -1.39
CA ARG A 534 9.06 21.28 -2.10
C ARG A 534 9.27 21.78 -3.52
N ALA A 535 10.17 22.76 -3.74
CA ALA A 535 10.47 23.27 -5.07
C ALA A 535 11.00 22.17 -6.01
N LEU A 536 11.91 21.30 -5.52
CA LEU A 536 12.40 20.15 -6.29
C LEU A 536 11.29 19.17 -6.66
N TYR A 537 10.36 18.89 -5.75
CA TYR A 537 9.20 18.05 -6.05
C TYR A 537 8.17 18.72 -6.97
N VAL A 538 8.09 20.04 -7.01
CA VAL A 538 7.30 20.78 -8.01
C VAL A 538 7.88 20.55 -9.39
N GLU A 539 9.19 20.76 -9.58
CA GLU A 539 9.87 20.50 -10.85
C GLU A 539 9.72 19.04 -11.31
N PHE A 540 9.87 18.08 -10.39
CA PHE A 540 9.66 16.66 -10.64
C PHE A 540 8.25 16.39 -11.18
N GLN A 541 7.20 16.90 -10.52
CA GLN A 541 5.82 16.68 -10.92
C GLN A 541 5.53 17.31 -12.30
N GLN A 542 6.05 18.50 -12.57
CA GLN A 542 5.90 19.18 -13.86
C GLN A 542 6.58 18.38 -14.98
N LEU A 543 7.81 17.88 -14.74
CA LEU A 543 8.54 17.07 -15.71
C LEU A 543 7.82 15.76 -16.01
N VAL A 544 7.35 15.05 -14.99
CA VAL A 544 6.57 13.82 -15.15
C VAL A 544 5.31 14.04 -15.97
N GLN A 545 4.58 15.13 -15.70
CA GLN A 545 3.37 15.46 -16.44
C GLN A 545 3.66 15.96 -17.86
N GLU A 546 4.82 16.52 -18.12
CA GLU A 546 5.23 16.87 -19.47
C GLU A 546 5.60 15.63 -20.30
N GLN A 547 6.30 14.66 -19.69
CA GLN A 547 6.79 13.47 -20.38
C GLN A 547 5.78 12.32 -20.46
N VAL A 548 4.82 12.29 -19.51
CA VAL A 548 3.70 11.33 -19.46
C VAL A 548 4.14 9.86 -19.56
N PRO A 549 5.10 9.39 -18.73
CA PRO A 549 5.40 7.95 -18.67
C PRO A 549 4.24 7.15 -18.09
N PHE A 550 3.47 7.78 -17.20
CA PHE A 550 2.20 7.31 -16.67
C PHE A 550 1.09 8.30 -17.00
N ILE A 551 0.05 7.83 -17.65
CA ILE A 551 -1.18 8.60 -17.90
C ILE A 551 -2.11 8.31 -16.73
N TYR A 552 -2.18 9.23 -15.77
CA TYR A 552 -2.99 9.06 -14.56
C TYR A 552 -4.49 9.07 -14.90
N LEU A 553 -5.23 8.20 -14.23
CA LEU A 553 -6.66 8.02 -14.42
C LEU A 553 -7.46 8.65 -13.25
N VAL A 554 -8.04 7.80 -12.44
CA VAL A 554 -8.87 8.19 -11.29
C VAL A 554 -8.49 7.37 -10.07
N ASN A 555 -8.68 7.95 -8.87
CA ASN A 555 -8.59 7.26 -7.60
C ASN A 555 -9.98 7.14 -6.97
N GLU A 556 -10.36 5.93 -6.60
CA GLU A 556 -11.60 5.67 -5.88
C GLU A 556 -11.59 6.36 -4.51
N LEU A 557 -12.76 6.84 -4.06
CA LEU A 557 -12.89 7.36 -2.70
C LEU A 557 -12.93 6.22 -1.69
N ASN A 558 -12.19 6.37 -0.61
CA ASN A 558 -12.17 5.42 0.49
C ASN A 558 -13.36 5.66 1.42
N PHE A 559 -14.32 4.74 1.42
CA PHE A 559 -15.44 4.76 2.34
C PHE A 559 -15.36 3.61 3.34
N GLU A 560 -15.71 3.89 4.58
CA GLU A 560 -15.83 2.88 5.61
C GLU A 560 -17.10 3.11 6.43
N ALA A 561 -17.89 2.06 6.63
CA ALA A 561 -19.03 2.08 7.52
C ALA A 561 -18.60 1.60 8.90
N VAL A 562 -18.94 2.37 9.95
CA VAL A 562 -18.55 2.11 11.34
C VAL A 562 -19.76 2.21 12.25
N ARG A 563 -19.95 1.24 13.16
CA ARG A 563 -21.05 1.20 14.12
C ARG A 563 -21.04 2.40 15.07
N ASP A 564 -22.22 2.94 15.39
CA ASP A 564 -22.40 4.08 16.30
C ASP A 564 -21.93 3.80 17.73
N ARG A 565 -21.76 2.51 18.10
CA ARG A 565 -21.18 2.12 19.39
C ARG A 565 -19.69 2.45 19.51
N ILE A 566 -18.99 2.65 18.38
CA ILE A 566 -17.58 3.08 18.35
C ILE A 566 -17.52 4.60 18.43
N GLN A 567 -16.89 5.11 19.49
CA GLN A 567 -16.78 6.54 19.77
C GLN A 567 -15.36 7.06 19.53
N ASN A 568 -15.21 8.38 19.35
CA ASN A 568 -13.95 9.09 19.13
C ASN A 568 -13.24 8.72 17.83
N LEU A 569 -13.95 8.15 16.86
CA LEU A 569 -13.41 7.80 15.56
C LEU A 569 -12.94 9.06 14.80
N LYS A 570 -11.71 9.01 14.29
CA LYS A 570 -11.15 9.98 13.34
C LYS A 570 -10.77 9.21 12.09
N PHE A 571 -11.52 9.35 11.00
CA PHE A 571 -11.34 8.58 9.78
C PHE A 571 -10.68 9.39 8.66
N SER A 572 -9.72 8.80 7.97
CA SER A 572 -9.15 9.31 6.73
C SER A 572 -8.64 8.16 5.85
N ALA A 573 -8.52 8.39 4.54
CA ALA A 573 -7.89 7.42 3.64
C ALA A 573 -6.40 7.19 3.96
N LEU A 574 -5.76 8.08 4.72
CA LEU A 574 -4.37 7.96 5.15
C LEU A 574 -4.24 6.94 6.29
N GLY A 575 -5.03 7.09 7.35
CA GLY A 575 -4.89 6.30 8.58
C GLY A 575 -5.90 5.16 8.74
N GLY A 576 -7.01 5.18 7.96
CA GLY A 576 -8.13 4.24 8.18
C GLY A 576 -8.93 4.57 9.43
N SER A 577 -9.76 3.63 9.88
CA SER A 577 -10.61 3.79 11.07
C SER A 577 -9.91 3.47 12.40
N LEU A 578 -8.75 2.81 12.34
CA LEU A 578 -8.09 2.30 13.54
C LEU A 578 -6.76 3.01 13.88
N TRP A 579 -6.36 4.05 13.15
CA TRP A 579 -5.08 4.71 13.41
C TRP A 579 -5.01 5.38 14.79
N ASN A 580 -6.17 5.88 15.28
CA ASN A 580 -6.29 6.45 16.62
C ASN A 580 -6.94 5.48 17.62
N LEU A 581 -6.70 4.17 17.46
CA LEU A 581 -7.31 3.10 18.24
C LEU A 581 -7.14 3.28 19.76
N TYR A 582 -6.06 3.92 20.19
CA TYR A 582 -5.82 4.25 21.59
C TYR A 582 -6.85 5.24 22.19
N GLU A 583 -7.55 6.02 21.35
CA GLU A 583 -8.61 6.96 21.77
C GLU A 583 -10.02 6.38 21.64
N LEU A 584 -10.19 5.29 20.88
CA LEU A 584 -11.51 4.72 20.62
C LEU A 584 -12.13 4.15 21.91
N LYS A 585 -13.45 4.35 22.04
CA LYS A 585 -14.27 3.77 23.11
C LYS A 585 -15.45 3.00 22.52
N VAL A 586 -15.90 1.99 23.23
CA VAL A 586 -17.11 1.22 22.91
C VAL A 586 -18.17 1.52 23.95
N LYS A 587 -19.40 1.85 23.46
CA LYS A 587 -20.59 1.96 24.32
C LYS A 587 -21.15 0.61 24.66
#